data_604ce8e3e7021da5a649c1173aa1046f
#
_entry.id   604ce8e3e7021da5a649c1173aa1046f
#
_cell.length_a   1.000
_cell.length_b   1.000
_cell.length_c   1.000
_cell.angle_alpha   90.00
_cell.angle_beta   90.00
_cell.angle_gamma   90.00
#
_symmetry.space_group_name_H-M   'P 1'
#
loop_
_entity.id
_entity.type
_entity.pdbx_description
1 polymer ?
#
loop_
_entity_poly.entity_id
_entity_poly.type
_entity_poly.pdbx_seq_one_letter_code
_entity_poly.pdbx_strand_id
1 'polypeptide(L)'
;LWFIIRRYIDNDLQDSASVIQPIKMDSSSDLNDDKIKVPNEKDTIKNKSKNIDIKGTIALAITISSFLMVLSYSQTNHIESSLIAIFLSLGTISLLFFIIIEKRSKSPLVNFHLMTNKLILCANIILVIAFLAMFTVFQTIPVLVRSPEPLGFGESVITTAKIQLPFMIVFLLFAPSSGFIVSKLGNVKPTLIGSIVSAIGFFSLFVYHSTGIFVATNLAVIAAGLSLMQVGGFDIILQSTPRKFSGISLGMTVLFNLIGASVGPAIAGIYMQANQVFVKGVIGSFPSAYSYDLIFFTVAVISLVPVALSIFIGKKIPILSSP
;
A
#
# COMPACT_ATOMS: atom_id res chain seq x y z
N LEU A 1 21.56 1.44 -12.04
CA LEU A 1 20.37 0.56 -11.99
C LEU A 1 20.51 -0.61 -12.97
N TRP A 2 20.85 -0.34 -14.25
CA TRP A 2 21.01 -1.39 -15.28
C TRP A 2 22.09 -2.42 -14.94
N PHE A 3 23.23 -2.00 -14.35
CA PHE A 3 24.35 -2.88 -13.95
C PHE A 3 23.97 -3.81 -12.77
N ILE A 4 23.11 -3.33 -11.86
CA ILE A 4 22.62 -4.12 -10.71
C ILE A 4 21.61 -5.16 -11.18
N ILE A 5 20.71 -4.77 -12.11
CA ILE A 5 19.72 -5.68 -12.69
C ILE A 5 20.41 -6.80 -13.50
N ARG A 6 21.43 -6.47 -14.28
CA ARG A 6 22.19 -7.46 -15.05
C ARG A 6 22.92 -8.46 -14.15
N ARG A 7 23.53 -7.99 -13.05
CA ARG A 7 24.22 -8.87 -12.09
C ARG A 7 23.25 -9.80 -11.35
N TYR A 8 22.01 -9.35 -11.12
CA TYR A 8 20.96 -10.17 -10.51
C TYR A 8 20.47 -11.26 -11.47
N ILE A 9 20.31 -10.94 -12.76
CA ILE A 9 19.91 -11.89 -13.79
C ILE A 9 21.02 -12.94 -14.03
N ASP A 10 22.28 -12.51 -14.06
CA ASP A 10 23.41 -13.43 -14.25
C ASP A 10 23.58 -14.40 -13.06
N ASN A 11 23.32 -13.96 -11.82
CA ASN A 11 23.33 -14.83 -10.64
C ASN A 11 22.15 -15.82 -10.63
N ASP A 12 20.95 -15.40 -11.05
CA ASP A 12 19.77 -16.29 -11.13
C ASP A 12 19.96 -17.37 -12.23
N LEU A 13 20.66 -17.05 -13.30
CA LEU A 13 21.02 -18.00 -14.35
C LEU A 13 22.11 -19.00 -13.88
N GLN A 14 23.05 -18.58 -13.04
CA GLN A 14 24.07 -19.46 -12.46
C GLN A 14 23.48 -20.41 -11.41
N ASP A 15 22.56 -19.96 -10.56
CA ASP A 15 21.85 -20.81 -9.59
C ASP A 15 20.94 -21.82 -10.30
N SER A 16 20.32 -21.42 -11.42
CA SER A 16 19.51 -22.34 -12.24
C SER A 16 20.36 -23.40 -12.95
N ALA A 17 21.59 -23.09 -13.31
CA ALA A 17 22.53 -24.02 -13.93
C ALA A 17 23.15 -25.02 -12.92
N SER A 18 23.27 -24.66 -11.63
CA SER A 18 23.81 -25.53 -10.59
C SER A 18 22.85 -26.62 -10.12
N VAL A 19 21.55 -26.52 -10.45
CA VAL A 19 20.53 -27.53 -10.13
C VAL A 19 20.52 -28.67 -11.15
N ILE A 20 21.18 -28.54 -12.30
CA ILE A 20 21.34 -29.61 -13.29
C ILE A 20 22.63 -30.38 -12.95
N GLN A 21 22.59 -31.25 -11.95
CA GLN A 21 23.64 -32.27 -11.78
C GLN A 21 23.56 -33.26 -12.93
N PRO A 22 24.70 -33.59 -13.59
CA PRO A 22 24.69 -34.63 -14.61
C PRO A 22 24.43 -35.98 -13.94
N ILE A 23 23.34 -36.61 -14.34
CA ILE A 23 23.05 -38.02 -14.02
C ILE A 23 24.22 -38.85 -14.57
N LYS A 24 25.00 -39.46 -13.68
CA LYS A 24 25.99 -40.48 -14.07
C LYS A 24 25.24 -41.60 -14.80
N MET A 25 25.50 -41.73 -16.08
CA MET A 25 25.14 -42.94 -16.85
C MET A 25 25.97 -44.11 -16.36
N ASP A 26 25.36 -45.03 -15.66
CA ASP A 26 25.85 -46.41 -15.58
C ASP A 26 25.46 -47.13 -16.88
N SER A 27 26.49 -47.61 -17.55
CA SER A 27 26.40 -48.37 -18.77
C SER A 27 25.97 -49.80 -18.47
N SER A 28 24.72 -50.14 -18.72
CA SER A 28 24.35 -51.49 -19.24
C SER A 28 22.84 -51.57 -19.58
N SER A 29 22.60 -51.87 -20.85
CA SER A 29 21.45 -52.61 -21.40
C SER A 29 20.03 -52.20 -21.00
N ASP A 30 19.26 -51.57 -21.90
CA ASP A 30 18.20 -52.16 -22.69
C ASP A 30 17.46 -51.05 -23.49
N LEU A 31 17.44 -51.31 -24.78
CA LEU A 31 16.64 -50.59 -25.79
C LEU A 31 15.16 -50.78 -25.52
N ASN A 32 14.44 -49.72 -25.19
CA ASN A 32 13.07 -49.55 -25.57
C ASN A 32 12.76 -48.08 -25.79
N ASP A 33 12.37 -47.81 -27.01
CA ASP A 33 12.09 -46.52 -27.64
C ASP A 33 10.77 -45.95 -27.09
N ASP A 34 10.81 -45.28 -25.92
CA ASP A 34 9.73 -44.42 -25.49
C ASP A 34 10.24 -42.95 -25.52
N LYS A 35 9.78 -42.24 -26.55
CA LYS A 35 10.04 -40.84 -26.81
C LYS A 35 9.62 -40.00 -25.59
N ILE A 36 10.54 -39.69 -24.70
CA ILE A 36 10.35 -38.65 -23.69
C ILE A 36 10.24 -37.32 -24.45
N LYS A 37 9.00 -36.88 -24.68
CA LYS A 37 8.70 -35.52 -25.16
C LYS A 37 9.15 -34.52 -24.04
N VAL A 38 10.32 -33.95 -24.20
CA VAL A 38 10.72 -32.75 -23.43
C VAL A 38 9.72 -31.65 -23.76
N PRO A 39 8.95 -31.14 -22.80
CA PRO A 39 7.99 -30.08 -23.09
C PRO A 39 8.74 -28.85 -23.58
N ASN A 40 8.38 -28.35 -24.74
CA ASN A 40 9.00 -27.19 -25.37
C ASN A 40 8.77 -25.97 -24.44
N GLU A 41 9.83 -25.30 -24.03
CA GLU A 41 9.82 -24.16 -23.10
C GLU A 41 8.85 -23.05 -23.57
N LYS A 42 8.66 -22.93 -24.89
CA LYS A 42 7.69 -22.02 -25.52
C LYS A 42 6.22 -22.40 -25.22
N ASP A 43 5.92 -23.68 -25.06
CA ASP A 43 4.57 -24.15 -24.75
C ASP A 43 4.24 -23.97 -23.26
N THR A 44 5.26 -24.02 -22.39
CA THR A 44 5.12 -23.75 -20.95
C THR A 44 4.89 -22.27 -20.70
N ILE A 45 5.55 -21.37 -21.44
CA ILE A 45 5.36 -19.92 -21.34
C ILE A 45 4.00 -19.51 -21.92
N LYS A 46 3.57 -20.10 -23.05
CA LYS A 46 2.29 -19.82 -23.69
C LYS A 46 1.08 -20.27 -22.87
N ASN A 47 1.22 -21.34 -22.10
CA ASN A 47 0.17 -21.86 -21.21
C ASN A 47 0.09 -21.07 -19.88
N LYS A 48 1.17 -20.41 -19.47
CA LYS A 48 1.22 -19.59 -18.24
C LYS A 48 0.54 -18.23 -18.40
N SER A 49 0.43 -17.72 -19.63
CA SER A 49 -0.22 -16.43 -19.92
C SER A 49 -1.75 -16.50 -20.05
N LYS A 50 -2.34 -17.70 -20.01
CA LYS A 50 -3.75 -17.94 -20.39
C LYS A 50 -4.76 -17.92 -19.23
N ASN A 51 -4.32 -17.66 -17.99
CA ASN A 51 -5.21 -17.70 -16.82
C ASN A 51 -5.23 -16.38 -16.04
N ILE A 52 -5.39 -15.25 -16.72
CA ILE A 52 -5.73 -13.99 -16.04
C ILE A 52 -7.23 -14.03 -15.74
N ASP A 53 -7.61 -13.84 -14.50
CA ASP A 53 -9.03 -13.74 -14.09
C ASP A 53 -9.63 -12.39 -14.50
N ILE A 54 -9.93 -12.25 -15.79
CA ILE A 54 -10.51 -11.04 -16.36
C ILE A 54 -11.87 -10.72 -15.71
N LYS A 55 -12.65 -11.77 -15.40
CA LYS A 55 -13.99 -11.60 -14.80
C LYS A 55 -13.89 -11.07 -13.37
N GLY A 56 -12.99 -11.62 -12.56
CA GLY A 56 -12.70 -11.14 -11.22
C GLY A 56 -12.14 -9.71 -11.24
N THR A 57 -11.24 -9.40 -12.18
CA THR A 57 -10.66 -8.05 -12.35
C THR A 57 -11.75 -7.02 -12.66
N ILE A 58 -12.66 -7.30 -13.59
CA ILE A 58 -13.76 -6.38 -13.94
C ILE A 58 -14.71 -6.20 -12.75
N ALA A 59 -15.10 -7.28 -12.08
CA ALA A 59 -15.97 -7.21 -10.92
C ALA A 59 -15.34 -6.37 -9.78
N LEU A 60 -14.04 -6.56 -9.52
CA LEU A 60 -13.30 -5.77 -8.53
C LEU A 60 -13.21 -4.30 -8.92
N ALA A 61 -12.95 -4.00 -10.19
CA ALA A 61 -12.89 -2.62 -10.70
C ALA A 61 -14.24 -1.92 -10.52
N ILE A 62 -15.35 -2.57 -10.87
CA ILE A 62 -16.70 -2.01 -10.68
C ILE A 62 -16.97 -1.80 -9.17
N THR A 63 -16.60 -2.75 -8.33
CA THR A 63 -16.76 -2.63 -6.87
C THR A 63 -16.05 -1.40 -6.32
N ILE A 64 -14.74 -1.27 -6.60
CA ILE A 64 -13.92 -0.15 -6.11
C ILE A 64 -14.46 1.17 -6.66
N SER A 65 -14.71 1.26 -7.96
CA SER A 65 -15.23 2.48 -8.59
C SER A 65 -16.58 2.90 -8.01
N SER A 66 -17.49 1.95 -7.76
CA SER A 66 -18.79 2.25 -7.18
C SER A 66 -18.69 2.78 -5.77
N PHE A 67 -17.87 2.16 -4.90
CA PHE A 67 -17.67 2.67 -3.54
C PHE A 67 -16.94 4.02 -3.51
N LEU A 68 -16.00 4.28 -4.43
CA LEU A 68 -15.36 5.58 -4.56
C LEU A 68 -16.36 6.66 -5.02
N MET A 69 -17.31 6.32 -5.91
CA MET A 69 -18.39 7.23 -6.30
C MET A 69 -19.31 7.54 -5.11
N VAL A 70 -19.66 6.57 -4.28
CA VAL A 70 -20.43 6.82 -3.04
C VAL A 70 -19.68 7.82 -2.14
N LEU A 71 -18.37 7.59 -1.91
CA LEU A 71 -17.56 8.50 -1.09
C LEU A 71 -17.44 9.90 -1.72
N SER A 72 -17.27 9.98 -3.03
CA SER A 72 -17.19 11.26 -3.75
C SER A 72 -18.52 12.02 -3.68
N TYR A 73 -19.61 11.33 -3.90
CA TYR A 73 -20.95 11.94 -3.86
C TYR A 73 -21.38 12.31 -2.45
N SER A 74 -20.99 11.59 -1.42
CA SER A 74 -21.28 11.96 -0.03
C SER A 74 -20.64 13.29 0.41
N GLN A 75 -19.70 13.80 -0.37
CA GLN A 75 -19.01 15.07 -0.14
C GLN A 75 -19.68 16.28 -0.83
N THR A 76 -20.75 16.10 -1.59
CA THR A 76 -21.43 17.18 -2.30
C THR A 76 -22.79 17.49 -1.68
N ASN A 77 -23.09 18.78 -1.45
CA ASN A 77 -24.28 19.23 -0.73
C ASN A 77 -25.62 19.13 -1.51
N HIS A 78 -25.60 18.72 -2.79
CA HIS A 78 -26.75 18.76 -3.69
C HIS A 78 -27.03 17.45 -4.41
N ILE A 79 -26.89 16.30 -3.75
CA ILE A 79 -27.10 15.04 -4.45
C ILE A 79 -28.38 14.36 -3.99
N GLU A 80 -29.11 13.90 -5.00
CA GLU A 80 -30.23 12.99 -4.79
C GLU A 80 -29.71 11.73 -4.08
N SER A 81 -30.23 11.46 -2.90
CA SER A 81 -29.95 10.25 -2.11
C SER A 81 -30.10 8.97 -2.93
N SER A 82 -30.85 9.04 -4.04
CA SER A 82 -31.03 7.99 -5.03
C SER A 82 -29.72 7.55 -5.70
N LEU A 83 -28.82 8.49 -6.08
CA LEU A 83 -27.55 8.16 -6.72
C LEU A 83 -26.60 7.43 -5.77
N ILE A 84 -26.54 7.88 -4.51
CA ILE A 84 -25.76 7.21 -3.47
C ILE A 84 -26.25 5.77 -3.28
N ALA A 85 -27.58 5.58 -3.20
CA ALA A 85 -28.18 4.26 -3.06
C ALA A 85 -27.91 3.35 -4.27
N ILE A 86 -27.93 3.89 -5.49
CA ILE A 86 -27.62 3.15 -6.73
C ILE A 86 -26.16 2.68 -6.72
N PHE A 87 -25.19 3.57 -6.45
CA PHE A 87 -23.78 3.19 -6.44
C PHE A 87 -23.45 2.28 -5.27
N LEU A 88 -24.07 2.45 -4.11
CA LEU A 88 -23.90 1.55 -2.97
C LEU A 88 -24.43 0.15 -3.28
N SER A 89 -25.61 0.04 -3.89
CA SER A 89 -26.19 -1.25 -4.29
C SER A 89 -25.35 -1.91 -5.39
N LEU A 90 -24.92 -1.17 -6.41
CA LEU A 90 -24.07 -1.66 -7.48
C LEU A 90 -22.73 -2.17 -6.93
N GLY A 91 -22.08 -1.41 -6.05
CA GLY A 91 -20.83 -1.81 -5.40
C GLY A 91 -20.98 -3.07 -4.58
N THR A 92 -22.07 -3.18 -3.79
CA THR A 92 -22.34 -4.36 -2.96
C THR A 92 -22.63 -5.59 -3.79
N ILE A 93 -23.46 -5.48 -4.84
CA ILE A 93 -23.76 -6.58 -5.75
C ILE A 93 -22.47 -7.04 -6.48
N SER A 94 -21.69 -6.09 -7.01
CA SER A 94 -20.44 -6.40 -7.68
C SER A 94 -19.42 -7.06 -6.74
N LEU A 95 -19.35 -6.65 -5.47
CA LEU A 95 -18.52 -7.27 -4.45
C LEU A 95 -18.91 -8.74 -4.20
N LEU A 96 -20.22 -9.02 -4.10
CA LEU A 96 -20.71 -10.38 -3.96
C LEU A 96 -20.34 -11.25 -5.17
N PHE A 97 -20.51 -10.72 -6.39
CA PHE A 97 -20.09 -11.38 -7.60
C PHE A 97 -18.57 -11.63 -7.62
N PHE A 98 -17.77 -10.63 -7.24
CA PHE A 98 -16.33 -10.79 -7.14
C PHE A 98 -15.97 -11.95 -6.19
N ILE A 99 -16.53 -12.00 -4.97
CA ILE A 99 -16.24 -13.04 -4.00
C ILE A 99 -16.64 -14.45 -4.55
N ILE A 100 -17.76 -14.55 -5.28
CA ILE A 100 -18.21 -15.82 -5.88
C ILE A 100 -17.26 -16.26 -7.00
N ILE A 101 -16.87 -15.34 -7.89
CA ILE A 101 -15.94 -15.62 -8.99
C ILE A 101 -14.58 -16.03 -8.41
N GLU A 102 -14.07 -15.29 -7.43
CA GLU A 102 -12.78 -15.50 -6.80
C GLU A 102 -12.67 -16.86 -6.12
N LYS A 103 -13.71 -17.29 -5.41
CA LYS A 103 -13.77 -18.62 -4.78
C LYS A 103 -13.79 -19.78 -5.80
N ARG A 104 -14.22 -19.52 -7.05
CA ARG A 104 -14.30 -20.53 -8.12
C ARG A 104 -13.15 -20.43 -9.12
N SER A 105 -12.35 -19.37 -9.05
CA SER A 105 -11.25 -19.12 -9.98
C SER A 105 -10.09 -20.10 -9.74
N LYS A 106 -9.53 -20.63 -10.84
CA LYS A 106 -8.29 -21.44 -10.80
C LYS A 106 -7.03 -20.59 -10.60
N SER A 107 -7.12 -19.29 -10.84
CA SER A 107 -6.04 -18.31 -10.68
C SER A 107 -6.57 -17.07 -9.97
N PRO A 108 -6.90 -17.17 -8.67
CA PRO A 108 -7.54 -16.10 -7.94
C PRO A 108 -6.60 -14.88 -7.80
N LEU A 109 -7.17 -13.66 -7.93
CA LEU A 109 -6.48 -12.38 -7.65
C LEU A 109 -6.19 -12.25 -6.15
N VAL A 110 -7.16 -12.66 -5.33
CA VAL A 110 -7.06 -12.66 -3.88
C VAL A 110 -7.09 -14.10 -3.37
N ASN A 111 -5.93 -14.60 -2.98
CA ASN A 111 -5.86 -15.94 -2.39
C ASN A 111 -6.23 -15.86 -0.90
N PHE A 112 -7.48 -16.14 -0.58
CA PHE A 112 -7.98 -16.12 0.80
C PHE A 112 -7.20 -17.06 1.73
N HIS A 113 -6.63 -18.15 1.20
CA HIS A 113 -5.80 -19.05 2.01
C HIS A 113 -4.49 -18.39 2.47
N LEU A 114 -3.90 -17.49 1.67
CA LEU A 114 -2.75 -16.71 2.11
C LEU A 114 -3.12 -15.74 3.24
N MET A 115 -4.34 -15.21 3.26
CA MET A 115 -4.82 -14.32 4.32
C MET A 115 -5.09 -15.03 5.65
N THR A 116 -5.22 -16.35 5.68
CA THR A 116 -5.27 -17.09 6.95
C THR A 116 -3.95 -17.06 7.70
N ASN A 117 -2.85 -16.78 7.00
CA ASN A 117 -1.56 -16.54 7.65
C ASN A 117 -1.60 -15.17 8.37
N LYS A 118 -1.53 -15.23 9.70
CA LYS A 118 -1.60 -14.04 10.56
C LYS A 118 -0.51 -13.00 10.27
N LEU A 119 0.66 -13.43 9.82
CA LEU A 119 1.76 -12.51 9.47
C LEU A 119 1.43 -11.72 8.20
N ILE A 120 0.96 -12.41 7.16
CA ILE A 120 0.54 -11.77 5.90
C ILE A 120 -0.63 -10.81 6.16
N LEU A 121 -1.61 -11.24 6.96
CA LEU A 121 -2.76 -10.39 7.31
C LEU A 121 -2.32 -9.14 8.07
N CYS A 122 -1.52 -9.28 9.15
CA CYS A 122 -1.03 -8.14 9.92
C CYS A 122 -0.18 -7.19 9.08
N ALA A 123 0.73 -7.72 8.24
CA ALA A 123 1.55 -6.90 7.37
C ALA A 123 0.71 -6.13 6.33
N ASN A 124 -0.32 -6.75 5.74
CA ASN A 124 -1.25 -6.06 4.85
C ASN A 124 -2.03 -4.95 5.58
N ILE A 125 -2.51 -5.17 6.80
CA ILE A 125 -3.19 -4.14 7.60
C ILE A 125 -2.24 -2.97 7.90
N ILE A 126 -0.98 -3.26 8.27
CA ILE A 126 0.05 -2.23 8.49
C ILE A 126 0.20 -1.36 7.23
N LEU A 127 0.34 -1.98 6.07
CA LEU A 127 0.53 -1.27 4.80
C LEU A 127 -0.71 -0.48 4.38
N VAL A 128 -1.92 -1.04 4.51
CA VAL A 128 -3.18 -0.35 4.21
C VAL A 128 -3.31 0.93 5.04
N ILE A 129 -3.02 0.84 6.35
CA ILE A 129 -3.09 1.99 7.25
C ILE A 129 -2.01 3.02 6.91
N ALA A 130 -0.79 2.57 6.54
CA ALA A 130 0.26 3.45 6.07
C ALA A 130 -0.17 4.27 4.85
N PHE A 131 -0.77 3.61 3.85
CA PHE A 131 -1.28 4.28 2.65
C PHE A 131 -2.46 5.19 2.96
N LEU A 132 -3.40 4.74 3.81
CA LEU A 132 -4.51 5.58 4.26
C LEU A 132 -4.00 6.86 4.92
N ALA A 133 -3.12 6.75 5.91
CA ALA A 133 -2.58 7.89 6.63
C ALA A 133 -1.80 8.85 5.72
N MET A 134 -0.94 8.29 4.86
CA MET A 134 -0.16 9.05 3.88
C MET A 134 -1.07 9.85 2.95
N PHE A 135 -2.05 9.23 2.31
CA PHE A 135 -2.91 9.89 1.34
C PHE A 135 -3.92 10.85 1.99
N THR A 136 -4.34 10.61 3.25
CA THR A 136 -5.11 11.58 4.03
C THR A 136 -4.33 12.89 4.18
N VAL A 137 -3.07 12.80 4.58
CA VAL A 137 -2.20 13.98 4.75
C VAL A 137 -1.91 14.65 3.42
N PHE A 138 -1.60 13.87 2.35
CA PHE A 138 -1.35 14.43 1.02
C PHE A 138 -2.53 15.22 0.47
N GLN A 139 -3.76 14.79 0.73
CA GLN A 139 -4.97 15.51 0.34
C GLN A 139 -5.19 16.76 1.20
N THR A 140 -4.87 16.69 2.50
CA THR A 140 -5.13 17.76 3.45
C THR A 140 -4.18 18.93 3.28
N ILE A 141 -2.88 18.69 3.08
CA ILE A 141 -1.85 19.74 3.02
C ILE A 141 -2.13 20.80 1.93
N PRO A 142 -2.47 20.44 0.66
CA PRO A 142 -2.78 21.45 -0.35
C PRO A 142 -3.97 22.33 0.01
N VAL A 143 -4.97 21.78 0.69
CA VAL A 143 -6.14 22.53 1.13
C VAL A 143 -5.77 23.48 2.26
N LEU A 144 -5.03 23.00 3.28
CA LEU A 144 -4.54 23.83 4.38
C LEU A 144 -3.68 25.00 3.88
N VAL A 145 -2.74 24.74 2.98
CA VAL A 145 -1.82 25.76 2.46
C VAL A 145 -2.54 26.83 1.66
N ARG A 146 -3.57 26.47 0.90
CA ARG A 146 -4.31 27.37 0.02
C ARG A 146 -5.51 28.03 0.68
N SER A 147 -6.00 27.54 1.80
CA SER A 147 -7.10 28.16 2.53
C SER A 147 -6.70 29.56 3.03
N PRO A 148 -7.60 30.55 2.94
CA PRO A 148 -7.30 31.92 3.36
C PRO A 148 -7.02 31.98 4.86
N GLU A 149 -6.19 32.96 5.27
CA GLU A 149 -6.01 33.27 6.68
C GLU A 149 -7.32 33.76 7.32
N PRO A 150 -7.60 33.39 8.58
CA PRO A 150 -6.79 32.63 9.53
C PRO A 150 -7.04 31.10 9.47
N LEU A 151 -7.74 30.58 8.47
CA LEU A 151 -8.12 29.17 8.38
C LEU A 151 -6.97 28.28 7.86
N GLY A 152 -6.10 28.83 7.05
CA GLY A 152 -4.92 28.21 6.49
C GLY A 152 -3.81 29.22 6.29
N PHE A 153 -2.89 28.96 5.35
CA PHE A 153 -1.71 29.83 5.15
C PHE A 153 -1.94 30.91 4.08
N GLY A 154 -3.03 30.87 3.29
CA GLY A 154 -3.29 31.83 2.22
C GLY A 154 -2.26 31.80 1.07
N GLU A 155 -1.51 30.71 0.94
CA GLU A 155 -0.33 30.61 0.10
C GLU A 155 -0.62 29.99 -1.29
N SER A 156 0.34 30.11 -2.18
CA SER A 156 0.24 29.66 -3.57
C SER A 156 0.41 28.13 -3.71
N VAL A 157 0.03 27.61 -4.90
CA VAL A 157 0.28 26.21 -5.29
C VAL A 157 1.78 25.87 -5.25
N ILE A 158 2.65 26.84 -5.58
CA ILE A 158 4.11 26.65 -5.56
C ILE A 158 4.59 26.43 -4.13
N THR A 159 4.05 27.17 -3.16
CA THR A 159 4.35 27.00 -1.74
C THR A 159 3.89 25.63 -1.24
N THR A 160 2.72 25.15 -1.69
CA THR A 160 2.26 23.77 -1.41
C THR A 160 3.29 22.74 -1.86
N ALA A 161 3.79 22.87 -3.09
CA ALA A 161 4.81 21.96 -3.62
C ALA A 161 6.11 22.02 -2.78
N LYS A 162 6.56 23.22 -2.37
CA LYS A 162 7.74 23.37 -1.51
C LYS A 162 7.57 22.71 -0.15
N ILE A 163 6.38 22.78 0.44
CA ILE A 163 6.08 22.15 1.74
C ILE A 163 6.04 20.61 1.62
N GLN A 164 5.57 20.07 0.49
CA GLN A 164 5.53 18.61 0.27
C GLN A 164 6.86 18.05 -0.25
N LEU A 165 7.73 18.86 -0.82
CA LEU A 165 9.01 18.43 -1.40
C LEU A 165 9.92 17.66 -0.41
N PRO A 166 10.09 18.07 0.86
CA PRO A 166 10.91 17.35 1.82
C PRO A 166 10.43 15.91 2.03
N PHE A 167 9.11 15.67 2.04
CA PHE A 167 8.57 14.30 2.08
C PHE A 167 9.07 13.48 0.90
N MET A 168 8.94 14.00 -0.33
CA MET A 168 9.32 13.27 -1.54
C MET A 168 10.81 12.96 -1.57
N ILE A 169 11.65 13.93 -1.20
CA ILE A 169 13.11 13.75 -1.17
C ILE A 169 13.50 12.69 -0.12
N VAL A 170 12.98 12.83 1.10
CA VAL A 170 13.29 11.88 2.17
C VAL A 170 12.79 10.49 1.83
N PHE A 171 11.56 10.37 1.32
CA PHE A 171 11.01 9.08 0.91
C PHE A 171 11.86 8.42 -0.18
N LEU A 172 12.28 9.18 -1.20
CA LEU A 172 13.12 8.70 -2.30
C LEU A 172 14.50 8.21 -1.81
N LEU A 173 15.12 8.94 -0.89
CA LEU A 173 16.45 8.60 -0.36
C LEU A 173 16.38 7.44 0.66
N PHE A 174 15.33 7.41 1.47
CA PHE A 174 15.16 6.38 2.50
C PHE A 174 14.66 5.05 1.93
N ALA A 175 13.94 5.01 0.81
CA ALA A 175 13.42 3.77 0.26
C ALA A 175 14.53 2.74 -0.08
N PRO A 176 15.59 3.08 -0.82
CA PRO A 176 16.73 2.18 -1.03
C PRO A 176 17.48 1.84 0.27
N SER A 177 17.68 2.85 1.14
CA SER A 177 18.35 2.69 2.44
C SER A 177 17.58 1.75 3.36
N SER A 178 16.24 1.81 3.33
CA SER A 178 15.37 0.92 4.09
C SER A 178 15.53 -0.54 3.67
N GLY A 179 15.70 -0.82 2.38
CA GLY A 179 16.00 -2.16 1.88
C GLY A 179 17.30 -2.73 2.46
N PHE A 180 18.35 -1.90 2.54
CA PHE A 180 19.61 -2.29 3.16
C PHE A 180 19.47 -2.50 4.69
N ILE A 181 18.69 -1.68 5.39
CA ILE A 181 18.43 -1.84 6.82
C ILE A 181 17.65 -3.13 7.07
N VAL A 182 16.62 -3.41 6.26
CA VAL A 182 15.82 -4.64 6.35
C VAL A 182 16.67 -5.88 6.10
N SER A 183 17.59 -5.85 5.13
CA SER A 183 18.50 -6.98 4.85
C SER A 183 19.45 -7.30 6.00
N LYS A 184 19.84 -6.29 6.82
CA LYS A 184 20.74 -6.48 7.97
C LYS A 184 20.02 -6.80 9.28
N LEU A 185 18.89 -6.15 9.56
CA LEU A 185 18.18 -6.25 10.85
C LEU A 185 16.99 -7.21 10.82
N GLY A 186 16.72 -7.84 9.66
CA GLY A 186 15.48 -8.57 9.41
C GLY A 186 14.33 -7.59 9.13
N ASN A 187 13.14 -8.12 8.89
CA ASN A 187 11.98 -7.33 8.44
C ASN A 187 11.15 -6.75 9.59
N VAL A 188 11.05 -7.42 10.72
CA VAL A 188 10.14 -7.03 11.82
C VAL A 188 10.64 -5.80 12.56
N LYS A 189 11.94 -5.74 12.91
CA LYS A 189 12.52 -4.60 13.63
C LYS A 189 12.43 -3.28 12.85
N PRO A 190 12.81 -3.22 11.56
CA PRO A 190 12.65 -2.02 10.75
C PRO A 190 11.19 -1.60 10.59
N THR A 191 10.26 -2.56 10.40
CA THR A 191 8.82 -2.27 10.33
C THR A 191 8.33 -1.61 11.62
N LEU A 192 8.75 -2.11 12.78
CA LEU A 192 8.39 -1.52 14.08
C LEU A 192 9.01 -0.11 14.24
N ILE A 193 10.30 0.04 13.96
CA ILE A 193 10.97 1.35 14.05
C ILE A 193 10.30 2.36 13.11
N GLY A 194 10.04 1.96 11.86
CA GLY A 194 9.34 2.79 10.90
C GLY A 194 7.94 3.18 11.34
N SER A 195 7.17 2.24 11.93
CA SER A 195 5.85 2.52 12.48
C SER A 195 5.90 3.53 13.64
N ILE A 196 6.89 3.40 14.54
CA ILE A 196 7.06 4.34 15.66
C ILE A 196 7.45 5.73 15.14
N VAL A 197 8.43 5.80 14.24
CA VAL A 197 8.90 7.10 13.68
C VAL A 197 7.77 7.79 12.91
N SER A 198 7.00 7.07 12.10
CA SER A 198 5.86 7.65 11.38
C SER A 198 4.75 8.10 12.34
N ALA A 199 4.46 7.34 13.40
CA ALA A 199 3.48 7.73 14.41
C ALA A 199 3.92 9.00 15.14
N ILE A 200 5.18 9.10 15.56
CA ILE A 200 5.73 10.35 16.14
C ILE A 200 5.56 11.51 15.17
N GLY A 201 5.86 11.33 13.89
CA GLY A 201 5.68 12.34 12.86
C GLY A 201 4.22 12.79 12.70
N PHE A 202 3.26 11.85 12.71
CA PHE A 202 1.83 12.18 12.64
C PHE A 202 1.32 12.89 13.91
N PHE A 203 1.76 12.47 15.10
CA PHE A 203 1.43 13.17 16.34
C PHE A 203 2.05 14.56 16.38
N SER A 204 3.31 14.70 15.93
CA SER A 204 3.97 16.00 15.82
C SER A 204 3.25 16.91 14.82
N LEU A 205 2.76 16.36 13.69
CA LEU A 205 1.98 17.12 12.72
C LEU A 205 0.64 17.59 13.31
N PHE A 206 -0.02 16.76 14.12
CA PHE A 206 -1.24 17.15 14.84
C PHE A 206 -0.97 18.35 15.79
N VAL A 207 0.14 18.34 16.52
CA VAL A 207 0.45 19.42 17.49
C VAL A 207 1.07 20.65 16.81
N TYR A 208 1.91 20.43 15.79
CA TYR A 208 2.70 21.48 15.15
C TYR A 208 2.43 21.56 13.66
N HIS A 209 1.29 22.15 13.27
CA HIS A 209 0.93 22.40 11.87
C HIS A 209 0.62 23.88 11.58
N SER A 210 0.98 24.78 12.48
CA SER A 210 0.67 26.23 12.38
C SER A 210 1.48 26.96 11.31
N THR A 211 2.60 26.43 10.86
CA THR A 211 3.44 27.05 9.83
C THR A 211 3.92 26.03 8.79
N GLY A 212 4.18 26.51 7.57
CA GLY A 212 4.66 25.65 6.47
C GLY A 212 5.98 24.92 6.81
N ILE A 213 6.86 25.53 7.60
CA ILE A 213 8.14 24.91 8.00
C ILE A 213 7.90 23.73 8.94
N PHE A 214 7.03 23.86 9.92
CA PHE A 214 6.69 22.76 10.83
C PHE A 214 6.01 21.61 10.06
N VAL A 215 5.09 21.94 9.17
CA VAL A 215 4.45 20.94 8.30
C VAL A 215 5.49 20.20 7.46
N ALA A 216 6.38 20.92 6.78
CA ALA A 216 7.42 20.33 5.94
C ALA A 216 8.38 19.42 6.73
N THR A 217 8.79 19.84 7.94
CA THR A 217 9.66 19.04 8.82
C THR A 217 8.95 17.76 9.28
N ASN A 218 7.70 17.88 9.72
CA ASN A 218 6.89 16.71 10.13
C ASN A 218 6.68 15.73 8.97
N LEU A 219 6.42 16.23 7.76
CA LEU A 219 6.32 15.42 6.57
C LEU A 219 7.61 14.65 6.26
N ALA A 220 8.78 15.25 6.47
CA ALA A 220 10.07 14.57 6.30
C ALA A 220 10.23 13.40 7.30
N VAL A 221 9.86 13.61 8.57
CA VAL A 221 9.90 12.55 9.61
C VAL A 221 8.93 11.42 9.26
N ILE A 222 7.71 11.77 8.86
CA ILE A 222 6.70 10.81 8.41
C ILE A 222 7.24 9.99 7.24
N ALA A 223 7.87 10.63 6.24
CA ALA A 223 8.44 9.97 5.08
C ALA A 223 9.50 8.93 5.42
N ALA A 224 10.43 9.27 6.33
CA ALA A 224 11.46 8.33 6.79
C ALA A 224 10.85 7.10 7.47
N GLY A 225 9.87 7.33 8.38
CA GLY A 225 9.16 6.25 9.05
C GLY A 225 8.35 5.36 8.10
N LEU A 226 7.55 5.98 7.22
CA LEU A 226 6.72 5.26 6.24
C LEU A 226 7.58 4.45 5.27
N SER A 227 8.70 4.99 4.80
CA SER A 227 9.61 4.28 3.89
C SER A 227 10.12 2.99 4.53
N LEU A 228 10.61 3.07 5.77
CA LEU A 228 11.14 1.92 6.49
C LEU A 228 10.04 0.89 6.81
N MET A 229 8.87 1.36 7.24
CA MET A 229 7.71 0.52 7.55
C MET A 229 7.18 -0.20 6.29
N GLN A 230 7.09 0.49 5.15
CA GLN A 230 6.59 -0.11 3.91
C GLN A 230 7.54 -1.17 3.38
N VAL A 231 8.84 -0.89 3.29
CA VAL A 231 9.83 -1.86 2.81
C VAL A 231 9.84 -3.11 3.70
N GLY A 232 9.84 -2.93 5.03
CA GLY A 232 9.78 -4.04 5.97
C GLY A 232 8.45 -4.82 5.88
N GLY A 233 7.32 -4.14 5.73
CA GLY A 233 6.01 -4.75 5.56
C GLY A 233 5.89 -5.60 4.30
N PHE A 234 6.37 -5.09 3.15
CA PHE A 234 6.44 -5.87 1.91
C PHE A 234 7.35 -7.09 2.04
N ASP A 235 8.49 -6.95 2.72
CA ASP A 235 9.42 -8.05 2.94
C ASP A 235 8.82 -9.14 3.88
N ILE A 236 8.07 -8.77 4.93
CA ILE A 236 7.31 -9.72 5.76
C ILE A 236 6.36 -10.55 4.90
N ILE A 237 5.62 -9.91 3.97
CA ILE A 237 4.68 -10.59 3.09
C ILE A 237 5.42 -11.56 2.16
N LEU A 238 6.52 -11.12 1.54
CA LEU A 238 7.30 -11.95 0.62
C LEU A 238 7.91 -13.17 1.32
N GLN A 239 8.50 -12.99 2.50
CA GLN A 239 9.10 -14.08 3.26
C GLN A 239 8.06 -15.06 3.84
N SER A 240 6.85 -14.56 4.14
CA SER A 240 5.74 -15.39 4.65
C SER A 240 4.94 -16.09 3.55
N THR A 241 5.23 -15.79 2.28
CA THR A 241 4.53 -16.35 1.13
C THR A 241 5.38 -17.38 0.40
N PRO A 242 4.87 -18.61 0.11
CA PRO A 242 5.59 -19.56 -0.72
C PRO A 242 5.94 -18.97 -2.09
N ARG A 243 7.15 -19.21 -2.59
CA ARG A 243 7.68 -18.63 -3.85
C ARG A 243 6.71 -18.72 -5.02
N LYS A 244 5.96 -19.81 -5.15
CA LYS A 244 4.95 -20.03 -6.20
C LYS A 244 3.84 -18.97 -6.19
N PHE A 245 3.53 -18.36 -5.04
CA PHE A 245 2.42 -17.43 -4.85
C PHE A 245 2.88 -15.99 -4.59
N SER A 246 4.19 -15.69 -4.65
CA SER A 246 4.74 -14.36 -4.36
C SER A 246 4.11 -13.25 -5.22
N GLY A 247 3.92 -13.49 -6.53
CA GLY A 247 3.29 -12.52 -7.41
C GLY A 247 1.82 -12.24 -7.05
N ILE A 248 1.05 -13.28 -6.68
CA ILE A 248 -0.36 -13.14 -6.26
C ILE A 248 -0.41 -12.37 -4.93
N SER A 249 0.46 -12.71 -3.99
CA SER A 249 0.51 -12.05 -2.69
C SER A 249 0.84 -10.57 -2.80
N LEU A 250 1.83 -10.21 -3.63
CA LEU A 250 2.17 -8.80 -3.88
C LEU A 250 1.04 -8.05 -4.60
N GLY A 251 0.43 -8.67 -5.63
CA GLY A 251 -0.71 -8.08 -6.33
C GLY A 251 -1.88 -7.79 -5.38
N MET A 252 -2.20 -8.74 -4.50
CA MET A 252 -3.20 -8.57 -3.45
C MET A 252 -2.85 -7.42 -2.49
N THR A 253 -1.59 -7.33 -2.06
CA THR A 253 -1.11 -6.23 -1.21
C THR A 253 -1.28 -4.88 -1.88
N VAL A 254 -0.93 -4.76 -3.16
CA VAL A 254 -1.12 -3.51 -3.92
C VAL A 254 -2.59 -3.13 -4.00
N LEU A 255 -3.50 -4.08 -4.24
CA LEU A 255 -4.95 -3.81 -4.23
C LEU A 255 -5.43 -3.28 -2.87
N PHE A 256 -5.00 -3.89 -1.77
CA PHE A 256 -5.35 -3.40 -0.44
C PHE A 256 -4.79 -2.00 -0.15
N ASN A 257 -3.55 -1.73 -0.57
CA ASN A 257 -2.94 -0.41 -0.43
C ASN A 257 -3.70 0.66 -1.22
N LEU A 258 -4.20 0.34 -2.42
CA LEU A 258 -5.05 1.24 -3.20
C LEU A 258 -6.38 1.55 -2.47
N ILE A 259 -6.96 0.58 -1.76
CA ILE A 259 -8.13 0.82 -0.91
C ILE A 259 -7.77 1.82 0.20
N GLY A 260 -6.68 1.61 0.91
CA GLY A 260 -6.20 2.56 1.93
C GLY A 260 -5.97 3.96 1.36
N ALA A 261 -5.28 4.04 0.21
CA ALA A 261 -5.00 5.29 -0.49
C ALA A 261 -6.27 6.04 -0.95
N SER A 262 -7.37 5.32 -1.22
CA SER A 262 -8.65 5.90 -1.64
C SER A 262 -9.49 6.35 -0.44
N VAL A 263 -9.50 5.58 0.63
CA VAL A 263 -10.26 5.88 1.86
C VAL A 263 -9.68 7.09 2.59
N GLY A 264 -8.36 7.26 2.58
CA GLY A 264 -7.69 8.38 3.25
C GLY A 264 -8.22 9.77 2.85
N PRO A 265 -8.14 10.14 1.56
CA PRO A 265 -8.69 11.40 1.07
C PRO A 265 -10.19 11.58 1.34
N ALA A 266 -10.96 10.49 1.30
CA ALA A 266 -12.39 10.54 1.58
C ALA A 266 -12.68 10.92 3.04
N ILE A 267 -11.93 10.36 4.00
CA ILE A 267 -12.01 10.76 5.40
C ILE A 267 -11.69 12.25 5.57
N ALA A 268 -10.61 12.73 4.95
CA ALA A 268 -10.26 14.15 4.96
C ALA A 268 -11.40 15.02 4.39
N GLY A 269 -11.97 14.62 3.24
CA GLY A 269 -13.07 15.32 2.60
C GLY A 269 -14.31 15.42 3.48
N ILE A 270 -14.68 14.35 4.19
CA ILE A 270 -15.83 14.34 5.12
C ILE A 270 -15.63 15.38 6.24
N TYR A 271 -14.47 15.39 6.89
CA TYR A 271 -14.18 16.38 7.95
C TYR A 271 -14.17 17.81 7.42
N MET A 272 -13.55 18.04 6.26
CA MET A 272 -13.48 19.35 5.62
C MET A 272 -14.88 19.87 5.25
N GLN A 273 -15.77 18.99 4.82
CA GLN A 273 -17.10 19.38 4.41
C GLN A 273 -18.07 19.56 5.59
N ALA A 274 -17.96 18.72 6.61
CA ALA A 274 -18.80 18.80 7.79
C ALA A 274 -18.58 20.11 8.60
N ASN A 275 -17.43 20.75 8.49
CA ASN A 275 -17.04 21.90 9.28
C ASN A 275 -16.58 23.05 8.38
N GLN A 276 -17.46 23.53 7.50
CA GLN A 276 -17.16 24.67 6.63
C GLN A 276 -17.51 25.99 7.28
N VAL A 277 -16.72 27.02 6.99
CA VAL A 277 -16.92 28.39 7.45
C VAL A 277 -16.75 29.39 6.30
N PHE A 278 -17.42 30.54 6.40
CA PHE A 278 -17.27 31.64 5.46
C PHE A 278 -16.27 32.65 6.00
N VAL A 279 -15.31 33.07 5.16
CA VAL A 279 -14.36 34.13 5.48
C VAL A 279 -14.87 35.45 4.90
N LYS A 280 -14.92 36.49 5.73
CA LYS A 280 -15.40 37.81 5.31
C LYS A 280 -14.50 38.36 4.21
N GLY A 281 -15.11 38.72 3.08
CA GLY A 281 -14.39 39.27 1.91
C GLY A 281 -13.85 38.23 0.92
N VAL A 282 -14.05 36.96 1.14
CA VAL A 282 -13.67 35.87 0.21
C VAL A 282 -14.94 35.12 -0.21
N ILE A 283 -15.07 34.91 -1.52
CA ILE A 283 -16.23 34.18 -2.07
C ILE A 283 -15.99 32.66 -1.88
N GLY A 284 -16.95 31.98 -1.24
CA GLY A 284 -16.93 30.56 -1.01
C GLY A 284 -16.84 30.17 0.45
N SER A 285 -16.99 28.88 0.72
CA SER A 285 -16.81 28.26 2.03
C SER A 285 -15.49 27.49 2.07
N PHE A 286 -14.84 27.50 3.21
CA PHE A 286 -13.55 26.86 3.43
C PHE A 286 -13.60 25.94 4.64
N PRO A 287 -12.81 24.86 4.70
CA PRO A 287 -12.72 24.03 5.88
C PRO A 287 -12.25 24.89 7.08
N SER A 288 -12.85 24.69 8.22
CA SER A 288 -12.45 25.37 9.46
C SER A 288 -11.08 24.86 9.94
N ALA A 289 -10.36 25.62 10.75
CA ALA A 289 -9.13 25.16 11.40
C ALA A 289 -9.36 23.86 12.19
N TYR A 290 -10.52 23.74 12.84
CA TYR A 290 -10.94 22.53 13.56
C TYR A 290 -11.01 21.28 12.65
N SER A 291 -11.34 21.41 11.36
CA SER A 291 -11.32 20.29 10.40
C SER A 291 -9.91 19.71 10.28
N TYR A 292 -8.88 20.55 10.19
CA TYR A 292 -7.49 20.11 10.07
C TYR A 292 -7.02 19.42 11.34
N ASP A 293 -7.39 19.97 12.52
CA ASP A 293 -7.11 19.34 13.82
C ASP A 293 -7.69 17.93 13.89
N LEU A 294 -8.97 17.76 13.51
CA LEU A 294 -9.64 16.46 13.49
C LEU A 294 -8.96 15.48 12.54
N ILE A 295 -8.58 15.92 11.35
CA ILE A 295 -7.93 15.07 10.35
C ILE A 295 -6.57 14.60 10.87
N PHE A 296 -5.73 15.51 11.35
CA PHE A 296 -4.40 15.18 11.86
C PHE A 296 -4.47 14.32 13.12
N PHE A 297 -5.41 14.60 14.03
CA PHE A 297 -5.67 13.77 15.20
C PHE A 297 -6.09 12.35 14.80
N THR A 298 -7.04 12.22 13.85
CA THR A 298 -7.51 10.91 13.38
C THR A 298 -6.37 10.09 12.79
N VAL A 299 -5.54 10.70 11.95
CA VAL A 299 -4.38 10.03 11.35
C VAL A 299 -3.34 9.65 12.42
N ALA A 300 -3.08 10.52 13.39
CA ALA A 300 -2.17 10.24 14.49
C ALA A 300 -2.65 9.03 15.31
N VAL A 301 -3.94 8.97 15.65
CA VAL A 301 -4.51 7.83 16.39
C VAL A 301 -4.46 6.54 15.57
N ILE A 302 -4.86 6.59 14.29
CA ILE A 302 -4.83 5.42 13.41
C ILE A 302 -3.40 4.91 13.21
N SER A 303 -2.38 5.79 13.19
CA SER A 303 -0.97 5.41 13.06
C SER A 303 -0.42 4.56 14.21
N LEU A 304 -1.12 4.49 15.34
CA LEU A 304 -0.76 3.59 16.45
C LEU A 304 -1.06 2.11 16.12
N VAL A 305 -1.98 1.84 15.21
CA VAL A 305 -2.33 0.45 14.84
C VAL A 305 -1.15 -0.27 14.19
N PRO A 306 -0.42 0.28 13.20
CA PRO A 306 0.83 -0.29 12.72
C PRO A 306 1.85 -0.58 13.81
N VAL A 307 2.00 0.30 14.82
CA VAL A 307 2.90 0.08 15.95
C VAL A 307 2.48 -1.15 16.75
N ALA A 308 1.19 -1.21 17.13
CA ALA A 308 0.65 -2.35 17.89
C ALA A 308 0.78 -3.67 17.12
N LEU A 309 0.46 -3.68 15.82
CA LEU A 309 0.58 -4.86 14.98
C LEU A 309 2.05 -5.30 14.78
N SER A 310 2.97 -4.36 14.63
CA SER A 310 4.40 -4.66 14.50
C SER A 310 4.97 -5.28 15.79
N ILE A 311 4.54 -4.81 16.95
CA ILE A 311 4.87 -5.44 18.26
C ILE A 311 4.29 -6.85 18.34
N PHE A 312 3.05 -7.03 17.89
CA PHE A 312 2.41 -8.35 17.89
C PHE A 312 3.15 -9.35 17.00
N ILE A 313 3.55 -8.92 15.78
CA ILE A 313 4.36 -9.73 14.86
C ILE A 313 5.70 -10.08 15.52
N GLY A 314 6.37 -9.11 16.13
CA GLY A 314 7.67 -9.30 16.80
C GLY A 314 7.65 -10.31 17.94
N LYS A 315 6.53 -10.41 18.67
CA LYS A 315 6.35 -11.41 19.74
C LYS A 315 6.09 -12.82 19.21
N LYS A 316 5.54 -12.96 17.99
CA LYS A 316 5.19 -14.27 17.40
C LYS A 316 6.29 -14.91 16.57
N ILE A 317 7.19 -14.11 16.03
CA ILE A 317 8.39 -14.62 15.38
C ILE A 317 9.48 -14.58 16.44
N PRO A 318 9.83 -15.72 17.09
CA PRO A 318 11.09 -15.76 17.81
C PRO A 318 12.15 -15.41 16.77
N ILE A 319 12.92 -14.37 17.08
CA ILE A 319 13.97 -13.82 16.24
C ILE A 319 14.68 -15.01 15.58
N LEU A 320 14.41 -15.21 14.29
CA LEU A 320 15.34 -15.91 13.44
C LEU A 320 16.59 -15.02 13.44
N SER A 321 17.39 -15.20 14.50
CA SER A 321 18.74 -14.68 14.58
C SER A 321 19.44 -15.21 13.35
N SER A 322 19.62 -14.34 12.37
CA SER A 322 20.59 -14.55 11.33
C SER A 322 21.93 -14.93 11.93
N PRO A 323 22.63 -15.90 11.37
CA PRO A 323 24.00 -16.23 11.73
C PRO A 323 24.92 -15.04 11.52
#